data_e85174168c4e31b0581fe3c50bf5903a
#
_entry.id   e85174168c4e31b0581fe3c50bf5903a
#
_cell.length_a   1.000
_cell.length_b   1.000
_cell.length_c   1.000
_cell.angle_alpha   90.00
_cell.angle_beta   90.00
_cell.angle_gamma   90.00
#
_symmetry.space_group_name_H-M   'P 1'
#
loop_
_entity.id
_entity.type
_entity.pdbx_description
1 polymer ?
#
loop_
_entity_poly.entity_id
_entity_poly.type
_entity_poly.pdbx_seq_one_letter_code
_entity_poly.pdbx_strand_id
1 'polypeptide(L)'
;MSKPITAIIVGAGHRALIYAELAITNPELLKIVGVADPNPVRREMCMKKFGFSKEMCFTSAQELAKHGKLADTVINGTMDHQHLETAIPLLDTGYDMLLEKPFAPNEEEMREIVACAKKNNSKVMICHVLRYTPFYYGIKERIVSGEIGDIINIQTVENVSYHHLSTSYIRGKWANSKECHTSMLLAKCCHDIDIMMWLMSETKPTQIASFGSKYQFKPENAPVNAGTRCLVDCPLVDECRYSAKRLYIDQPERWAFYVWDKLEHIENPTIEDKINLLKGDSPYGKCIYKCDNDVVDHQSVLVNFESGATGTHNLVGGNSASLRRIHITGTKGEIYGNFEESKFYVSKIHPTTTDEKIVEEVDLKVTGDMVGAYGGHGGGDERLAADFVSFVRGEKPSLACTSIFDSVAGHLCVYLADKSRENGGMPQKVIL
;
A
#
# COMPACT_ATOMS: atom_id res chain seq x y z
N MET A 1 -5.01 5.12 33.85
CA MET A 1 -4.78 5.05 32.40
C MET A 1 -3.31 4.74 32.19
N SER A 2 -2.97 3.84 31.27
CA SER A 2 -1.59 3.57 30.86
C SER A 2 -0.99 4.84 30.22
N LYS A 3 0.33 5.02 30.34
CA LYS A 3 1.01 6.13 29.63
C LYS A 3 0.90 5.95 28.12
N PRO A 4 0.82 7.04 27.33
CA PRO A 4 0.87 6.93 25.86
C PRO A 4 2.17 6.27 25.43
N ILE A 5 2.13 5.46 24.39
CA ILE A 5 3.32 4.94 23.72
C ILE A 5 4.02 6.11 23.02
N THR A 6 5.33 6.21 23.18
CA THR A 6 6.12 7.23 22.50
C THR A 6 6.67 6.72 21.19
N ALA A 7 6.63 7.53 20.14
CA ALA A 7 7.13 7.17 18.82
C ALA A 7 8.00 8.27 18.19
N ILE A 8 8.97 7.86 17.38
CA ILE A 8 9.74 8.74 16.49
C ILE A 8 9.37 8.41 15.04
N ILE A 9 9.09 9.42 14.23
CA ILE A 9 8.82 9.27 12.80
C ILE A 9 10.14 9.11 12.08
N VAL A 10 10.26 8.09 11.20
CA VAL A 10 11.41 7.84 10.34
C VAL A 10 10.94 7.90 8.89
N GLY A 11 11.41 8.92 8.14
CA GLY A 11 10.84 9.25 6.84
C GLY A 11 9.48 9.94 6.99
N ALA A 12 9.49 11.26 7.19
CA ALA A 12 8.29 12.08 7.42
C ALA A 12 7.52 12.35 6.11
N GLY A 13 7.29 11.30 5.34
CA GLY A 13 6.45 11.31 4.14
C GLY A 13 4.97 11.22 4.48
N HIS A 14 4.14 11.28 3.43
CA HIS A 14 2.68 11.28 3.54
C HIS A 14 2.14 10.14 4.41
N ARG A 15 2.60 8.89 4.20
CA ARG A 15 2.06 7.73 4.92
C ARG A 15 2.40 7.74 6.41
N ALA A 16 3.66 8.00 6.77
CA ALA A 16 4.06 8.07 8.17
C ALA A 16 3.28 9.13 8.95
N LEU A 17 3.01 10.28 8.32
CA LEU A 17 2.24 11.35 8.94
C LEU A 17 0.77 10.97 9.19
N ILE A 18 0.16 10.18 8.30
CA ILE A 18 -1.20 9.67 8.49
C ILE A 18 -1.28 8.81 9.76
N TYR A 19 -0.37 7.88 9.97
CA TYR A 19 -0.38 7.05 11.19
C TYR A 19 -0.04 7.87 12.44
N ALA A 20 0.86 8.85 12.31
CA ALA A 20 1.21 9.76 13.40
C ALA A 20 0.06 10.69 13.81
N GLU A 21 -0.98 10.85 12.97
CA GLU A 21 -2.18 11.65 13.27
C GLU A 21 -2.90 11.13 14.52
N LEU A 22 -2.81 9.83 14.81
CA LEU A 22 -3.33 9.24 16.05
C LEU A 22 -2.82 9.98 17.30
N ALA A 23 -1.62 10.55 17.28
CA ALA A 23 -1.09 11.33 18.41
C ALA A 23 -1.82 12.67 18.62
N ILE A 24 -2.54 13.15 17.63
CA ILE A 24 -3.38 14.35 17.70
C ILE A 24 -4.81 13.98 18.09
N THR A 25 -5.38 12.94 17.46
CA THR A 25 -6.76 12.52 17.69
C THR A 25 -6.94 11.77 19.03
N ASN A 26 -5.93 11.00 19.44
CA ASN A 26 -5.95 10.16 20.64
C ASN A 26 -4.61 10.26 21.40
N PRO A 27 -4.29 11.43 21.99
CA PRO A 27 -3.00 11.69 22.64
C PRO A 27 -2.73 10.80 23.87
N GLU A 28 -3.75 10.15 24.42
CA GLU A 28 -3.62 9.16 25.49
C GLU A 28 -3.09 7.79 24.99
N LEU A 29 -3.16 7.53 23.69
CA LEU A 29 -2.68 6.30 23.07
C LEU A 29 -1.24 6.46 22.57
N LEU A 30 -0.96 7.51 21.81
CA LEU A 30 0.30 7.73 21.11
C LEU A 30 0.81 9.16 21.34
N LYS A 31 2.13 9.30 21.45
CA LYS A 31 2.81 10.60 21.49
C LYS A 31 4.02 10.57 20.55
N ILE A 32 4.05 11.48 19.59
CA ILE A 32 5.24 11.68 18.74
C ILE A 32 6.24 12.55 19.50
N VAL A 33 7.47 12.06 19.64
CA VAL A 33 8.52 12.72 20.42
C VAL A 33 9.76 13.11 19.60
N GLY A 34 9.80 12.76 18.31
CA GLY A 34 10.92 13.09 17.43
C GLY A 34 10.68 12.72 15.97
N VAL A 35 11.63 13.07 15.12
CA VAL A 35 11.62 12.79 13.68
C VAL A 35 13.04 12.54 13.16
N ALA A 36 13.16 11.58 12.24
CA ALA A 36 14.36 11.34 11.45
C ALA A 36 14.00 11.43 9.96
N ASP A 37 14.45 12.50 9.29
CA ASP A 37 14.20 12.72 7.86
C ASP A 37 15.33 13.59 7.27
N PRO A 38 15.87 13.31 6.07
CA PRO A 38 16.93 14.15 5.49
C PRO A 38 16.44 15.56 5.14
N ASN A 39 15.14 15.74 4.86
CA ASN A 39 14.57 17.04 4.48
C ASN A 39 14.34 17.94 5.71
N PRO A 40 15.05 19.08 5.84
CA PRO A 40 14.89 19.98 6.99
C PRO A 40 13.48 20.59 7.09
N VAL A 41 12.79 20.81 5.96
CA VAL A 41 11.42 21.34 5.94
C VAL A 41 10.46 20.36 6.62
N ARG A 42 10.59 19.07 6.32
CA ARG A 42 9.77 18.01 6.94
C ARG A 42 10.05 17.86 8.43
N ARG A 43 11.32 17.93 8.84
CA ARG A 43 11.67 17.92 10.27
C ARG A 43 11.03 19.08 11.01
N GLU A 44 11.14 20.30 10.47
CA GLU A 44 10.55 21.50 11.08
C GLU A 44 9.02 21.42 11.15
N MET A 45 8.38 20.93 10.09
CA MET A 45 6.93 20.70 10.05
C MET A 45 6.50 19.71 11.15
N CYS A 46 7.17 18.56 11.30
CA CYS A 46 6.88 17.60 12.35
C CYS A 46 7.09 18.19 13.75
N MET A 47 8.19 18.89 13.97
CA MET A 47 8.50 19.55 15.24
C MET A 47 7.38 20.53 15.64
N LYS A 48 6.91 21.36 14.72
CA LYS A 48 5.79 22.29 14.95
C LYS A 48 4.48 21.57 15.19
N LYS A 49 4.18 20.53 14.38
CA LYS A 49 2.92 19.81 14.44
C LYS A 49 2.76 19.02 15.75
N PHE A 50 3.82 18.36 16.22
CA PHE A 50 3.76 17.44 17.37
C PHE A 50 4.38 18.02 18.65
N GLY A 51 5.01 19.20 18.62
CA GLY A 51 5.44 19.94 19.79
C GLY A 51 6.65 19.36 20.53
N PHE A 52 7.56 18.66 19.86
CA PHE A 52 8.82 18.18 20.44
C PHE A 52 9.98 19.16 20.17
N SER A 53 11.08 18.99 20.89
CA SER A 53 12.23 19.91 20.82
C SER A 53 13.14 19.61 19.63
N LYS A 54 13.98 20.60 19.23
CA LYS A 54 14.88 20.49 18.08
C LYS A 54 15.94 19.38 18.25
N GLU A 55 16.30 19.05 19.47
CA GLU A 55 17.24 17.98 19.81
C GLU A 55 16.70 16.59 19.43
N MET A 56 15.39 16.48 19.20
CA MET A 56 14.72 15.26 18.73
C MET A 56 14.54 15.21 17.21
N CYS A 57 15.26 16.06 16.47
CA CYS A 57 15.29 16.08 15.01
C CYS A 57 16.60 15.48 14.50
N PHE A 58 16.51 14.35 13.80
CA PHE A 58 17.64 13.61 13.23
C PHE A 58 17.59 13.69 11.71
N THR A 59 18.74 13.58 11.04
CA THR A 59 18.83 13.60 9.57
C THR A 59 18.62 12.23 8.94
N SER A 60 18.76 11.16 9.72
CA SER A 60 18.60 9.79 9.24
C SER A 60 18.28 8.80 10.38
N ALA A 61 17.81 7.59 10.01
CA ALA A 61 17.64 6.49 10.95
C ALA A 61 18.96 6.05 11.61
N GLN A 62 20.05 6.10 10.86
CA GLN A 62 21.39 5.76 11.35
C GLN A 62 21.90 6.77 12.39
N GLU A 63 21.59 8.06 12.19
CA GLU A 63 21.88 9.07 13.22
C GLU A 63 21.05 8.82 14.47
N LEU A 64 19.74 8.62 14.33
CA LEU A 64 18.86 8.29 15.46
C LEU A 64 19.38 7.08 16.25
N ALA A 65 19.77 6.01 15.58
CA ALA A 65 20.25 4.77 16.20
C ALA A 65 21.49 5.00 17.09
N LYS A 66 22.39 5.95 16.74
CA LYS A 66 23.59 6.28 17.54
C LYS A 66 23.26 6.87 18.92
N HIS A 67 22.06 7.43 19.09
CA HIS A 67 21.62 8.00 20.37
C HIS A 67 20.96 6.97 21.30
N GLY A 68 20.86 5.70 20.88
CA GLY A 68 20.16 4.66 21.62
C GLY A 68 18.64 4.77 21.51
N LYS A 69 17.91 4.05 22.36
CA LYS A 69 16.45 4.02 22.36
C LYS A 69 15.87 5.25 23.07
N LEU A 70 15.38 6.23 22.32
CA LEU A 70 14.82 7.50 22.83
C LEU A 70 13.27 7.50 22.91
N ALA A 71 12.61 6.47 22.38
CA ALA A 71 11.16 6.28 22.41
C ALA A 71 10.83 4.79 22.49
N ASP A 72 9.58 4.43 22.75
CA ASP A 72 9.13 3.04 22.78
C ASP A 72 9.21 2.40 21.42
N THR A 73 8.86 3.16 20.35
CA THR A 73 8.72 2.65 19.00
C THR A 73 9.11 3.69 17.94
N VAL A 74 9.17 3.24 16.70
CA VAL A 74 9.31 4.08 15.51
C VAL A 74 8.20 3.82 14.50
N ILE A 75 7.80 4.86 13.76
CA ILE A 75 6.93 4.77 12.57
C ILE A 75 7.83 4.98 11.36
N ASN A 76 8.17 3.89 10.67
CA ASN A 76 9.07 3.91 9.52
C ASN A 76 8.26 3.96 8.21
N GLY A 77 8.23 5.14 7.59
CA GLY A 77 7.58 5.40 6.29
C GLY A 77 8.57 5.90 5.25
N THR A 78 9.81 5.37 5.27
CA THR A 78 10.81 5.61 4.22
C THR A 78 10.39 4.96 2.90
N MET A 79 11.18 5.15 1.83
CA MET A 79 10.90 4.49 0.56
C MET A 79 11.19 2.99 0.64
N ASP A 80 10.48 2.21 -0.15
CA ASP A 80 10.50 0.74 -0.18
C ASP A 80 11.92 0.15 -0.14
N HIS A 81 12.82 0.67 -0.99
CA HIS A 81 14.23 0.24 -1.08
C HIS A 81 15.13 0.70 0.09
N GLN A 82 14.62 1.57 0.95
CA GLN A 82 15.36 2.08 2.11
C GLN A 82 14.99 1.34 3.40
N HIS A 83 13.99 0.45 3.35
CA HIS A 83 13.49 -0.20 4.56
C HIS A 83 14.57 -1.03 5.26
N LEU A 84 15.40 -1.77 4.52
CA LEU A 84 16.50 -2.54 5.12
C LEU A 84 17.47 -1.63 5.88
N GLU A 85 18.00 -0.60 5.20
CA GLU A 85 19.01 0.30 5.77
C GLU A 85 18.49 1.14 6.94
N THR A 86 17.17 1.41 6.97
CA THR A 86 16.55 2.20 8.04
C THR A 86 16.01 1.34 9.19
N ALA A 87 15.54 0.12 8.91
CA ALA A 87 14.99 -0.75 9.93
C ALA A 87 16.09 -1.44 10.77
N ILE A 88 17.12 -2.02 10.14
CA ILE A 88 18.15 -2.80 10.84
C ILE A 88 18.79 -2.04 12.02
N PRO A 89 19.34 -0.81 11.84
CA PRO A 89 19.98 -0.10 12.96
C PRO A 89 19.01 0.24 14.10
N LEU A 90 17.73 0.46 13.78
CA LEU A 90 16.71 0.76 14.78
C LEU A 90 16.26 -0.49 15.54
N LEU A 91 16.11 -1.62 14.85
CA LEU A 91 15.82 -2.91 15.46
C LEU A 91 16.96 -3.38 16.37
N ASP A 92 18.24 -3.22 15.92
CA ASP A 92 19.41 -3.53 16.75
C ASP A 92 19.54 -2.60 17.97
N THR A 93 18.95 -1.40 17.92
CA THR A 93 18.85 -0.48 19.07
C THR A 93 17.69 -0.88 20.02
N GLY A 94 16.84 -1.83 19.62
CA GLY A 94 15.74 -2.36 20.43
C GLY A 94 14.42 -1.60 20.28
N TYR A 95 14.21 -0.87 19.20
CA TYR A 95 12.91 -0.28 18.90
C TYR A 95 11.91 -1.34 18.45
N ASP A 96 10.66 -1.20 18.88
CA ASP A 96 9.51 -1.75 18.17
C ASP A 96 9.18 -0.87 16.97
N MET A 97 8.49 -1.39 15.94
CA MET A 97 8.36 -0.66 14.67
C MET A 97 7.00 -0.86 14.00
N LEU A 98 6.39 0.24 13.57
CA LEU A 98 5.38 0.24 12.52
C LEU A 98 6.09 0.52 11.20
N LEU A 99 6.08 -0.45 10.27
CA LEU A 99 6.84 -0.39 9.02
C LEU A 99 5.92 -0.34 7.81
N GLU A 100 6.13 0.67 6.94
CA GLU A 100 5.34 0.78 5.70
C GLU A 100 5.56 -0.40 4.75
N LYS A 101 4.53 -0.63 3.96
CA LYS A 101 4.53 -1.66 2.92
C LYS A 101 4.95 -1.08 1.54
N PRO A 102 5.52 -1.89 0.65
CA PRO A 102 6.05 -3.23 0.91
C PRO A 102 7.27 -3.14 1.83
N PHE A 103 7.38 -4.04 2.80
CA PHE A 103 8.43 -3.90 3.81
C PHE A 103 9.83 -4.30 3.34
N ALA A 104 9.93 -4.91 2.15
CA ALA A 104 11.18 -5.17 1.46
C ALA A 104 10.96 -5.29 -0.06
N PRO A 105 11.92 -4.88 -0.89
CA PRO A 105 11.82 -4.97 -2.35
C PRO A 105 12.05 -6.37 -2.91
N ASN A 106 12.68 -7.26 -2.16
CA ASN A 106 13.04 -8.62 -2.58
C ASN A 106 13.10 -9.59 -1.39
N GLU A 107 13.23 -10.89 -1.71
CA GLU A 107 13.23 -11.96 -0.71
C GLU A 107 14.44 -11.90 0.23
N GLU A 108 15.61 -11.52 -0.24
CA GLU A 108 16.84 -11.46 0.56
C GLU A 108 16.71 -10.42 1.67
N GLU A 109 16.36 -9.19 1.30
CA GLU A 109 16.13 -8.09 2.26
C GLU A 109 14.96 -8.39 3.21
N MET A 110 13.89 -9.01 2.69
CA MET A 110 12.77 -9.46 3.52
C MET A 110 13.24 -10.40 4.63
N ARG A 111 14.03 -11.42 4.27
CA ARG A 111 14.53 -12.40 5.23
C ARG A 111 15.49 -11.77 6.25
N GLU A 112 16.29 -10.79 5.84
CA GLU A 112 17.22 -10.09 6.71
C GLU A 112 16.47 -9.25 7.76
N ILE A 113 15.46 -8.47 7.36
CA ILE A 113 14.66 -7.68 8.31
C ILE A 113 13.91 -8.61 9.29
N VAL A 114 13.31 -9.71 8.79
CA VAL A 114 12.62 -10.71 9.62
C VAL A 114 13.58 -11.36 10.63
N ALA A 115 14.78 -11.73 10.19
CA ALA A 115 15.79 -12.32 11.08
C ALA A 115 16.26 -11.32 12.15
N CYS A 116 16.45 -10.06 11.79
CA CYS A 116 16.82 -9.00 12.72
C CYS A 116 15.72 -8.73 13.76
N ALA A 117 14.45 -8.64 13.33
CA ALA A 117 13.31 -8.49 14.22
C ALA A 117 13.20 -9.66 15.21
N LYS A 118 13.40 -10.89 14.72
CA LYS A 118 13.40 -12.11 15.55
C LYS A 118 14.56 -12.13 16.56
N LYS A 119 15.78 -11.82 16.10
CA LYS A 119 16.99 -11.75 16.94
C LYS A 119 16.83 -10.81 18.11
N ASN A 120 16.24 -9.64 17.86
CA ASN A 120 16.08 -8.57 18.85
C ASN A 120 14.76 -8.69 19.64
N ASN A 121 13.91 -9.68 19.34
CA ASN A 121 12.57 -9.81 19.93
C ASN A 121 11.73 -8.55 19.77
N SER A 122 11.93 -7.83 18.67
CA SER A 122 11.23 -6.58 18.37
C SER A 122 9.83 -6.85 17.81
N LYS A 123 8.85 -6.09 18.26
CA LYS A 123 7.49 -6.11 17.72
C LYS A 123 7.45 -5.25 16.46
N VAL A 124 7.38 -5.88 15.30
CA VAL A 124 7.28 -5.20 14.01
C VAL A 124 5.92 -5.49 13.39
N MET A 125 5.16 -4.44 13.11
CA MET A 125 3.86 -4.52 12.46
C MET A 125 3.93 -3.85 11.09
N ILE A 126 3.40 -4.50 10.06
CA ILE A 126 3.41 -4.01 8.68
C ILE A 126 2.10 -3.28 8.36
N CYS A 127 2.21 -2.17 7.63
CA CYS A 127 1.08 -1.28 7.32
C CYS A 127 0.12 -1.84 6.25
N HIS A 128 -0.38 -3.07 6.43
CA HIS A 128 -1.42 -3.65 5.58
C HIS A 128 -2.81 -3.11 5.94
N VAL A 129 -3.02 -1.83 5.67
CA VAL A 129 -4.20 -1.06 6.07
C VAL A 129 -5.53 -1.64 5.60
N LEU A 130 -5.57 -2.36 4.48
CA LEU A 130 -6.82 -2.93 3.96
C LEU A 130 -7.45 -3.94 4.91
N ARG A 131 -6.66 -4.67 5.71
CA ARG A 131 -7.20 -5.59 6.74
C ARG A 131 -8.04 -4.86 7.79
N TYR A 132 -7.77 -3.58 8.04
CA TYR A 132 -8.44 -2.72 9.03
C TYR A 132 -9.67 -2.00 8.48
N THR A 133 -9.96 -2.15 7.19
CA THR A 133 -11.16 -1.59 6.60
C THR A 133 -12.38 -2.39 7.02
N PRO A 134 -13.54 -1.76 7.27
CA PRO A 134 -14.76 -2.49 7.63
C PRO A 134 -15.13 -3.58 6.62
N PHE A 135 -14.86 -3.34 5.34
CA PHE A 135 -15.15 -4.26 4.26
C PHE A 135 -14.41 -5.59 4.39
N TYR A 136 -13.08 -5.56 4.43
CA TYR A 136 -12.29 -6.79 4.52
C TYR A 136 -12.35 -7.41 5.91
N TYR A 137 -12.44 -6.58 6.96
CA TYR A 137 -12.61 -7.06 8.33
C TYR A 137 -13.90 -7.86 8.49
N GLY A 138 -15.03 -7.29 8.01
CA GLY A 138 -16.33 -7.96 8.05
C GLY A 138 -16.36 -9.27 7.24
N ILE A 139 -15.69 -9.32 6.07
CA ILE A 139 -15.53 -10.55 5.30
C ILE A 139 -14.74 -11.60 6.12
N LYS A 140 -13.65 -11.20 6.78
CA LYS A 140 -12.85 -12.12 7.62
C LYS A 140 -13.65 -12.67 8.78
N GLU A 141 -14.47 -11.87 9.44
CA GLU A 141 -15.34 -12.33 10.52
C GLU A 141 -16.32 -13.41 10.05
N ARG A 142 -16.91 -13.26 8.85
CA ARG A 142 -17.81 -14.26 8.26
C ARG A 142 -17.07 -15.57 7.91
N ILE A 143 -15.83 -15.49 7.46
CA ILE A 143 -15.00 -16.66 7.19
C ILE A 143 -14.66 -17.39 8.49
N VAL A 144 -14.18 -16.65 9.50
CA VAL A 144 -13.79 -17.23 10.81
C VAL A 144 -14.99 -17.86 11.54
N SER A 145 -16.20 -17.31 11.36
CA SER A 145 -17.43 -17.91 11.90
C SER A 145 -17.83 -19.22 11.22
N GLY A 146 -17.16 -19.59 10.11
CA GLY A 146 -17.48 -20.79 9.31
C GLY A 146 -18.76 -20.68 8.49
N GLU A 147 -19.24 -19.46 8.25
CA GLU A 147 -20.53 -19.19 7.61
C GLU A 147 -20.61 -19.71 6.18
N ILE A 148 -19.50 -19.65 5.42
CA ILE A 148 -19.39 -20.19 4.06
C ILE A 148 -18.67 -21.54 3.98
N GLY A 149 -18.28 -22.12 5.12
CA GLY A 149 -17.51 -23.36 5.19
C GLY A 149 -16.05 -23.19 4.76
N ASP A 150 -15.42 -24.27 4.28
CA ASP A 150 -14.03 -24.25 3.80
C ASP A 150 -13.95 -23.52 2.46
N ILE A 151 -12.96 -22.65 2.30
CA ILE A 151 -12.77 -21.89 1.06
C ILE A 151 -12.23 -22.82 -0.04
N ILE A 152 -12.91 -22.84 -1.18
CA ILE A 152 -12.51 -23.57 -2.39
C ILE A 152 -11.76 -22.68 -3.37
N ASN A 153 -12.23 -21.43 -3.52
CA ASN A 153 -11.65 -20.48 -4.46
C ASN A 153 -11.78 -19.05 -3.93
N ILE A 154 -10.73 -18.24 -4.15
CA ILE A 154 -10.74 -16.80 -3.89
C ILE A 154 -10.27 -16.03 -5.11
N GLN A 155 -11.03 -15.02 -5.51
CA GLN A 155 -10.74 -14.17 -6.64
C GLN A 155 -10.68 -12.71 -6.18
N THR A 156 -9.60 -12.02 -6.50
CA THR A 156 -9.42 -10.60 -6.20
C THR A 156 -9.06 -9.82 -7.46
N VAL A 157 -9.51 -8.57 -7.53
CA VAL A 157 -9.23 -7.67 -8.65
C VAL A 157 -8.84 -6.31 -8.09
N GLU A 158 -7.76 -5.73 -8.60
CA GLU A 158 -7.39 -4.33 -8.42
C GLU A 158 -7.40 -3.62 -9.77
N ASN A 159 -8.38 -2.75 -9.96
CA ASN A 159 -8.43 -1.82 -11.07
C ASN A 159 -7.86 -0.47 -10.64
N VAL A 160 -6.66 -0.15 -11.12
CA VAL A 160 -6.02 1.14 -10.81
C VAL A 160 -6.55 2.21 -11.75
N SER A 161 -7.12 3.29 -11.21
CA SER A 161 -7.63 4.38 -12.04
C SER A 161 -6.52 4.99 -12.90
N TYR A 162 -6.91 5.50 -14.08
CA TYR A 162 -6.01 6.14 -15.03
C TYR A 162 -5.21 7.30 -14.39
N HIS A 163 -5.83 8.01 -13.48
CA HIS A 163 -5.23 9.13 -12.76
C HIS A 163 -4.15 8.65 -11.78
N HIS A 164 -4.47 7.68 -10.93
CA HIS A 164 -3.54 7.09 -9.98
C HIS A 164 -2.37 6.40 -10.68
N LEU A 165 -2.67 5.60 -11.72
CA LEU A 165 -1.63 4.96 -12.53
C LEU A 165 -0.66 5.99 -13.13
N SER A 166 -1.20 7.04 -13.76
CA SER A 166 -0.40 8.09 -14.41
C SER A 166 0.53 8.79 -13.42
N THR A 167 0.04 9.06 -12.21
CA THR A 167 0.77 9.82 -11.20
C THR A 167 1.83 8.98 -10.48
N SER A 168 1.49 7.75 -10.09
CA SER A 168 2.36 6.94 -9.23
C SER A 168 3.27 6.00 -10.02
N TYR A 169 2.75 5.38 -11.09
CA TYR A 169 3.38 4.22 -11.73
C TYR A 169 3.88 4.46 -13.16
N ILE A 170 3.52 5.60 -13.79
CA ILE A 170 4.06 5.93 -15.11
C ILE A 170 4.97 7.15 -15.07
N ARG A 171 4.63 8.20 -14.28
CA ARG A 171 5.42 9.42 -14.14
C ARG A 171 6.09 9.57 -12.78
N GLY A 172 5.61 8.84 -11.78
CA GLY A 172 5.96 9.01 -10.37
C GLY A 172 7.03 8.06 -9.87
N LYS A 173 7.09 7.95 -8.56
CA LYS A 173 8.16 7.28 -7.80
C LYS A 173 8.31 5.79 -8.12
N TRP A 174 7.26 5.11 -8.58
CA TRP A 174 7.24 3.68 -8.89
C TRP A 174 7.17 3.40 -10.40
N ALA A 175 7.60 4.35 -11.23
CA ALA A 175 7.54 4.22 -12.69
C ALA A 175 8.61 3.29 -13.26
N ASN A 176 9.79 3.26 -12.66
CA ASN A 176 10.93 2.49 -13.11
C ASN A 176 11.39 1.54 -12.01
N SER A 177 11.19 0.23 -12.24
CA SER A 177 11.48 -0.81 -11.24
C SER A 177 12.98 -0.92 -10.90
N LYS A 178 13.87 -0.49 -11.79
CA LYS A 178 15.32 -0.48 -11.54
C LYS A 178 15.74 0.67 -10.61
N GLU A 179 14.98 1.78 -10.64
CA GLU A 179 15.24 2.94 -9.77
C GLU A 179 14.57 2.82 -8.42
N CYS A 180 13.30 2.38 -8.38
CA CYS A 180 12.56 2.21 -7.13
C CYS A 180 12.73 0.81 -6.49
N HIS A 181 13.41 -0.11 -7.17
CA HIS A 181 13.61 -1.51 -6.76
C HIS A 181 12.31 -2.29 -6.48
N THR A 182 11.18 -1.83 -7.02
CA THR A 182 9.85 -2.37 -6.71
C THR A 182 9.04 -2.55 -7.99
N SER A 183 8.45 -3.73 -8.17
CA SER A 183 7.53 -3.99 -9.28
C SER A 183 6.17 -3.32 -9.05
N MET A 184 5.36 -3.20 -10.11
CA MET A 184 3.98 -2.70 -9.98
C MET A 184 3.12 -3.60 -9.08
N LEU A 185 3.28 -4.93 -9.18
CA LEU A 185 2.56 -5.87 -8.33
C LEU A 185 2.93 -5.67 -6.86
N LEU A 186 4.22 -5.52 -6.57
CA LEU A 186 4.70 -5.30 -5.19
C LEU A 186 4.28 -3.93 -4.64
N ALA A 187 4.52 -2.85 -5.38
CA ALA A 187 4.21 -1.49 -4.92
C ALA A 187 2.71 -1.28 -4.67
N LYS A 188 1.85 -1.89 -5.52
CA LYS A 188 0.39 -1.68 -5.50
C LYS A 188 -0.36 -2.84 -4.87
N CYS A 189 -0.15 -4.07 -5.34
CA CYS A 189 -0.99 -5.21 -5.01
C CYS A 189 -0.43 -6.11 -3.90
N CYS A 190 0.66 -5.71 -3.23
CA CYS A 190 1.06 -6.39 -2.00
C CYS A 190 -0.07 -6.39 -0.96
N HIS A 191 -0.93 -5.35 -0.94
CA HIS A 191 -2.15 -5.32 -0.15
C HIS A 191 -3.15 -6.41 -0.54
N ASP A 192 -3.38 -6.59 -1.84
CA ASP A 192 -4.41 -7.50 -2.35
C ASP A 192 -3.98 -8.97 -2.21
N ILE A 193 -2.68 -9.23 -2.41
CA ILE A 193 -2.10 -10.55 -2.14
C ILE A 193 -2.05 -10.83 -0.63
N ASP A 194 -1.75 -9.83 0.20
CA ASP A 194 -1.84 -9.93 1.65
C ASP A 194 -3.26 -10.24 2.12
N ILE A 195 -4.29 -9.56 1.59
CA ILE A 195 -5.70 -9.88 1.86
C ILE A 195 -6.01 -11.33 1.49
N MET A 196 -5.55 -11.79 0.32
CA MET A 196 -5.74 -13.19 -0.07
C MET A 196 -5.11 -14.16 0.94
N MET A 197 -3.85 -13.94 1.32
CA MET A 197 -3.16 -14.80 2.30
C MET A 197 -3.85 -14.75 3.69
N TRP A 198 -4.28 -13.58 4.13
CA TRP A 198 -4.97 -13.41 5.40
C TRP A 198 -6.35 -14.08 5.43
N LEU A 199 -7.13 -13.98 4.36
CA LEU A 199 -8.42 -14.65 4.27
C LEU A 199 -8.25 -16.18 4.19
N MET A 200 -7.17 -16.65 3.56
CA MET A 200 -6.79 -18.06 3.41
C MET A 200 -5.86 -18.57 4.55
N SER A 201 -5.87 -17.97 5.73
CA SER A 201 -4.91 -18.25 6.81
C SER A 201 -4.91 -19.69 7.35
N GLU A 202 -5.96 -20.46 7.07
CA GLU A 202 -6.06 -21.89 7.47
C GLU A 202 -5.26 -22.83 6.55
N THR A 203 -4.67 -22.31 5.49
CA THR A 203 -3.88 -23.08 4.51
C THR A 203 -2.69 -22.24 4.02
N LYS A 204 -1.68 -22.89 3.42
CA LYS A 204 -0.48 -22.23 2.92
C LYS A 204 -0.43 -22.23 1.40
N PRO A 205 0.09 -21.16 0.76
CA PRO A 205 0.37 -21.17 -0.67
C PRO A 205 1.50 -22.16 -0.97
N THR A 206 1.37 -22.93 -2.05
CA THR A 206 2.35 -23.95 -2.44
C THR A 206 2.99 -23.65 -3.79
N GLN A 207 2.25 -23.01 -4.70
CA GLN A 207 2.71 -22.74 -6.06
C GLN A 207 2.04 -21.48 -6.62
N ILE A 208 2.80 -20.72 -7.44
CA ILE A 208 2.35 -19.49 -8.07
C ILE A 208 2.73 -19.48 -9.54
N ALA A 209 1.79 -19.04 -10.40
CA ALA A 209 2.03 -18.72 -11.80
C ALA A 209 1.49 -17.32 -12.14
N SER A 210 2.14 -16.62 -13.06
CA SER A 210 1.74 -15.26 -13.40
C SER A 210 2.11 -14.87 -14.82
N PHE A 211 1.21 -14.08 -15.46
CA PHE A 211 1.43 -13.41 -16.73
C PHE A 211 1.09 -11.93 -16.62
N GLY A 212 1.84 -11.09 -17.31
CA GLY A 212 1.62 -9.65 -17.33
C GLY A 212 2.62 -8.94 -18.22
N SER A 213 2.28 -7.75 -18.68
CA SER A 213 3.17 -6.95 -19.53
C SER A 213 2.86 -5.46 -19.46
N LYS A 214 3.75 -4.66 -20.03
CA LYS A 214 3.47 -3.27 -20.38
C LYS A 214 2.80 -3.26 -21.78
N TYR A 215 1.51 -3.02 -21.81
CA TYR A 215 0.71 -3.10 -23.05
C TYR A 215 0.39 -1.73 -23.62
N GLN A 216 -0.15 -0.82 -22.80
CA GLN A 216 -0.70 0.45 -23.24
C GLN A 216 0.32 1.60 -23.28
N PHE A 217 1.13 1.77 -22.23
CA PHE A 217 1.96 2.96 -22.03
C PHE A 217 3.34 2.82 -22.66
N LYS A 218 3.36 2.77 -24.00
CA LYS A 218 4.54 2.64 -24.85
C LYS A 218 4.58 3.75 -25.89
N PRO A 219 5.78 4.12 -26.39
CA PRO A 219 5.92 5.17 -27.43
C PRO A 219 5.11 4.91 -28.70
N GLU A 220 5.01 3.66 -29.13
CA GLU A 220 4.26 3.26 -30.34
C GLU A 220 2.73 3.46 -30.20
N ASN A 221 2.21 3.53 -28.99
CA ASN A 221 0.80 3.80 -28.69
C ASN A 221 0.50 5.29 -28.46
N ALA A 222 1.50 6.16 -28.60
CA ALA A 222 1.28 7.60 -28.49
C ALA A 222 0.37 8.08 -29.63
N PRO A 223 -0.59 8.98 -29.35
CA PRO A 223 -1.38 9.62 -30.41
C PRO A 223 -0.47 10.31 -31.44
N VAL A 224 -0.92 10.32 -32.70
CA VAL A 224 -0.24 11.04 -33.77
C VAL A 224 -0.03 12.50 -33.34
N ASN A 225 1.15 13.05 -33.57
CA ASN A 225 1.57 14.39 -33.17
C ASN A 225 1.70 14.62 -31.64
N ALA A 226 1.69 13.56 -30.80
CA ALA A 226 1.97 13.74 -29.39
C ALA A 226 3.39 14.29 -29.17
N GLY A 227 3.48 15.39 -28.41
CA GLY A 227 4.75 15.99 -28.01
C GLY A 227 5.53 15.13 -27.01
N THR A 228 6.65 15.65 -26.52
CA THR A 228 7.46 15.01 -25.46
C THR A 228 7.04 15.46 -24.07
N ARG A 229 6.55 16.70 -23.94
CA ARG A 229 6.06 17.31 -22.70
C ARG A 229 4.71 17.99 -22.93
N CYS A 230 3.75 17.72 -22.04
CA CYS A 230 2.36 18.18 -22.21
C CYS A 230 2.22 19.71 -22.36
N LEU A 231 2.94 20.49 -21.55
CA LEU A 231 2.82 21.95 -21.49
C LEU A 231 3.90 22.69 -22.29
N VAL A 232 4.70 22.00 -23.11
CA VAL A 232 5.81 22.59 -23.87
C VAL A 232 5.60 22.44 -25.38
N ASP A 233 5.46 21.20 -25.86
CA ASP A 233 5.50 20.86 -27.27
C ASP A 233 4.33 19.98 -27.75
N CYS A 234 3.33 19.72 -26.89
CA CYS A 234 2.24 18.83 -27.25
C CYS A 234 0.99 19.61 -27.70
N PRO A 235 0.60 19.53 -28.99
CA PRO A 235 -0.61 20.18 -29.47
C PRO A 235 -1.90 19.56 -28.93
N LEU A 236 -1.82 18.33 -28.36
CA LEU A 236 -2.98 17.58 -27.83
C LEU A 236 -3.22 17.85 -26.34
N VAL A 237 -2.62 18.89 -25.76
CA VAL A 237 -2.62 19.13 -24.30
C VAL A 237 -4.03 19.24 -23.71
N ASP A 238 -4.97 19.81 -24.44
CA ASP A 238 -6.35 20.02 -23.98
C ASP A 238 -7.29 18.83 -24.30
N GLU A 239 -6.92 17.97 -25.25
CA GLU A 239 -7.73 16.82 -25.67
C GLU A 239 -7.33 15.52 -25.00
N CYS A 240 -6.04 15.39 -24.66
CA CYS A 240 -5.49 14.16 -24.12
C CYS A 240 -5.98 13.88 -22.69
N ARG A 241 -6.61 12.71 -22.48
CA ARG A 241 -7.08 12.29 -21.15
C ARG A 241 -5.95 12.16 -20.10
N TYR A 242 -4.72 11.99 -20.55
CA TYR A 242 -3.53 11.83 -19.71
C TYR A 242 -2.67 13.12 -19.67
N SER A 243 -3.18 14.22 -20.17
CA SER A 243 -2.46 15.51 -20.14
C SER A 243 -2.10 15.90 -18.71
N ALA A 244 -0.85 16.32 -18.51
CA ALA A 244 -0.41 16.82 -17.21
C ALA A 244 -1.20 18.07 -16.77
N LYS A 245 -1.63 18.92 -17.73
CA LYS A 245 -2.53 20.04 -17.45
C LYS A 245 -3.84 19.55 -16.85
N ARG A 246 -4.51 18.63 -17.53
CA ARG A 246 -5.81 18.09 -17.10
C ARG A 246 -5.72 17.37 -15.77
N LEU A 247 -4.69 16.51 -15.57
CA LEU A 247 -4.57 15.68 -14.38
C LEU A 247 -4.13 16.48 -13.14
N TYR A 248 -3.27 17.50 -13.30
CA TYR A 248 -2.59 18.12 -12.16
C TYR A 248 -2.94 19.58 -11.95
N ILE A 249 -3.38 20.30 -12.99
CA ILE A 249 -3.80 21.70 -12.88
C ILE A 249 -5.31 21.83 -12.84
N ASP A 250 -6.01 21.20 -13.81
CA ASP A 250 -7.47 21.35 -13.93
C ASP A 250 -8.22 20.46 -12.93
N GLN A 251 -7.62 19.33 -12.50
CA GLN A 251 -8.20 18.37 -11.55
C GLN A 251 -7.21 18.04 -10.41
N PRO A 252 -6.78 19.00 -9.59
CA PRO A 252 -5.70 18.85 -8.62
C PRO A 252 -6.05 17.93 -7.44
N GLU A 253 -7.32 17.59 -7.24
CA GLU A 253 -7.82 16.89 -6.06
C GLU A 253 -7.51 15.38 -6.06
N ARG A 254 -7.02 14.83 -7.18
CA ARG A 254 -6.76 13.39 -7.33
C ARG A 254 -5.27 13.11 -7.42
N TRP A 255 -4.64 12.60 -6.36
CA TRP A 255 -3.24 12.14 -6.33
C TRP A 255 -2.19 13.22 -6.67
N ALA A 256 -2.58 14.46 -6.97
CA ALA A 256 -1.68 15.53 -7.37
C ALA A 256 -0.70 15.96 -6.26
N PHE A 257 -0.95 15.60 -5.01
CA PHE A 257 -0.05 15.94 -3.91
C PHE A 257 1.36 15.35 -4.08
N TYR A 258 1.53 14.19 -4.71
CA TYR A 258 2.84 13.64 -5.04
C TYR A 258 3.60 14.47 -6.11
N VAL A 259 2.86 15.19 -6.96
CA VAL A 259 3.44 15.99 -8.06
C VAL A 259 4.18 17.22 -7.52
N TRP A 260 3.75 17.71 -6.35
CA TRP A 260 4.21 18.97 -5.78
C TRP A 260 5.31 18.83 -4.74
N ASP A 261 5.86 17.65 -4.51
CA ASP A 261 6.95 17.38 -3.54
C ASP A 261 8.14 18.36 -3.73
N LYS A 262 8.47 18.74 -4.96
CA LYS A 262 9.54 19.71 -5.25
C LYS A 262 9.20 21.16 -4.87
N LEU A 263 7.94 21.45 -4.59
CA LEU A 263 7.45 22.79 -4.18
C LEU A 263 7.21 22.87 -2.66
N GLU A 264 7.54 21.85 -1.87
CA GLU A 264 7.34 21.81 -0.41
C GLU A 264 7.99 22.99 0.34
N HIS A 265 9.02 23.60 -0.26
CA HIS A 265 9.71 24.77 0.30
C HIS A 265 8.92 26.08 0.11
N ILE A 266 7.85 26.08 -0.69
CA ILE A 266 6.95 27.22 -0.93
C ILE A 266 5.67 26.96 -0.13
N GLU A 267 5.37 27.82 0.85
CA GLU A 267 4.23 27.66 1.75
C GLU A 267 2.89 27.60 1.01
N ASN A 268 2.71 28.40 -0.04
CA ASN A 268 1.50 28.41 -0.87
C ASN A 268 1.88 28.53 -2.36
N PRO A 269 2.27 27.41 -3.01
CA PRO A 269 2.67 27.45 -4.41
C PRO A 269 1.53 27.89 -5.32
N THR A 270 1.79 28.87 -6.16
CA THR A 270 0.83 29.42 -7.13
C THR A 270 0.59 28.45 -8.29
N ILE A 271 -0.45 28.68 -9.09
CA ILE A 271 -0.68 27.94 -10.33
C ILE A 271 0.51 28.10 -11.29
N GLU A 272 1.12 29.30 -11.32
CA GLU A 272 2.28 29.56 -12.16
C GLU A 272 3.51 28.74 -11.73
N ASP A 273 3.78 28.62 -10.42
CA ASP A 273 4.84 27.76 -9.89
C ASP A 273 4.63 26.30 -10.32
N LYS A 274 3.39 25.81 -10.23
CA LYS A 274 3.02 24.46 -10.66
C LYS A 274 3.19 24.24 -12.16
N ILE A 275 2.77 25.19 -12.98
CA ILE A 275 2.95 25.15 -14.45
C ILE A 275 4.44 25.17 -14.80
N ASN A 276 5.23 26.01 -14.15
CA ASN A 276 6.67 26.11 -14.39
C ASN A 276 7.38 24.80 -13.98
N LEU A 277 7.01 24.19 -12.87
CA LEU A 277 7.52 22.86 -12.49
C LEU A 277 7.22 21.81 -13.57
N LEU A 278 5.99 21.77 -14.10
CA LEU A 278 5.60 20.79 -15.13
C LEU A 278 6.25 21.06 -16.49
N LYS A 279 6.56 22.32 -16.82
CA LYS A 279 7.33 22.68 -18.03
C LYS A 279 8.82 22.35 -17.89
N GLY A 280 9.37 22.38 -16.68
CA GLY A 280 10.76 22.09 -16.38
C GLY A 280 11.07 20.59 -16.35
N ASP A 281 11.98 20.16 -15.48
CA ASP A 281 12.50 18.79 -15.44
C ASP A 281 11.61 17.78 -14.72
N SER A 282 10.47 18.21 -14.18
CA SER A 282 9.56 17.31 -13.48
C SER A 282 9.11 16.15 -14.37
N PRO A 283 9.21 14.88 -13.92
CA PRO A 283 8.73 13.73 -14.69
C PRO A 283 7.23 13.82 -14.97
N TYR A 284 6.49 14.50 -14.10
CA TYR A 284 5.03 14.67 -14.22
C TYR A 284 4.59 15.49 -15.44
N GLY A 285 5.49 16.30 -16.01
CA GLY A 285 5.22 17.05 -17.25
C GLY A 285 5.41 16.22 -18.53
N LYS A 286 6.08 15.05 -18.48
CA LYS A 286 6.36 14.22 -19.65
C LYS A 286 5.08 13.64 -20.27
N CYS A 287 5.13 13.38 -21.57
CA CYS A 287 4.10 12.59 -22.25
C CYS A 287 4.03 11.18 -21.64
N ILE A 288 2.85 10.72 -21.25
CA ILE A 288 2.68 9.44 -20.57
C ILE A 288 3.15 8.23 -21.39
N TYR A 289 3.09 8.31 -22.71
CA TYR A 289 3.55 7.27 -23.63
C TYR A 289 5.06 7.31 -23.87
N LYS A 290 5.74 8.39 -23.47
CA LYS A 290 7.18 8.61 -23.68
C LYS A 290 7.94 8.75 -22.36
N CYS A 291 7.35 8.25 -21.28
CA CYS A 291 8.03 8.12 -19.99
C CYS A 291 8.99 6.95 -20.00
N ASP A 292 10.01 7.04 -19.17
CA ASP A 292 10.94 5.94 -18.89
C ASP A 292 10.35 5.04 -17.79
N ASN A 293 9.24 4.38 -18.12
CA ASN A 293 8.59 3.41 -17.25
C ASN A 293 8.78 1.99 -17.79
N ASP A 294 9.13 1.06 -16.91
CA ASP A 294 9.30 -0.36 -17.24
C ASP A 294 8.27 -1.27 -16.55
N VAL A 295 7.45 -0.72 -15.67
CA VAL A 295 6.45 -1.49 -14.91
C VAL A 295 5.31 -1.99 -15.83
N VAL A 296 4.73 -3.12 -15.44
CA VAL A 296 3.56 -3.68 -16.13
C VAL A 296 2.32 -2.80 -15.92
N ASP A 297 1.43 -2.74 -16.89
CA ASP A 297 0.12 -2.09 -16.72
C ASP A 297 -1.03 -3.09 -16.50
N HIS A 298 -0.75 -4.40 -16.65
CA HIS A 298 -1.66 -5.48 -16.23
C HIS A 298 -0.86 -6.73 -15.85
N GLN A 299 -1.39 -7.48 -14.86
CA GLN A 299 -0.81 -8.75 -14.42
C GLN A 299 -1.87 -9.65 -13.79
N SER A 300 -1.88 -10.92 -14.18
CA SER A 300 -2.73 -11.96 -13.59
C SER A 300 -1.87 -12.95 -12.82
N VAL A 301 -2.29 -13.26 -11.60
CA VAL A 301 -1.61 -14.19 -10.69
C VAL A 301 -2.55 -15.35 -10.37
N LEU A 302 -2.04 -16.57 -10.40
CA LEU A 302 -2.71 -17.78 -9.95
C LEU A 302 -1.93 -18.38 -8.79
N VAL A 303 -2.63 -18.72 -7.70
CA VAL A 303 -2.08 -19.31 -6.49
C VAL A 303 -2.73 -20.67 -6.24
N ASN A 304 -1.91 -21.68 -5.95
CA ASN A 304 -2.37 -22.98 -5.46
C ASN A 304 -2.06 -23.11 -3.97
N PHE A 305 -3.01 -23.60 -3.20
CA PHE A 305 -2.88 -23.79 -1.75
C PHE A 305 -2.75 -25.27 -1.37
N GLU A 306 -2.19 -25.54 -0.20
CA GLU A 306 -1.97 -26.87 0.34
C GLU A 306 -3.29 -27.67 0.51
N SER A 307 -4.38 -26.97 0.86
CA SER A 307 -5.73 -27.55 0.95
C SER A 307 -6.32 -28.01 -0.39
N GLY A 308 -5.70 -27.65 -1.52
CA GLY A 308 -6.24 -27.82 -2.88
C GLY A 308 -7.10 -26.63 -3.36
N ALA A 309 -7.34 -25.65 -2.49
CA ALA A 309 -8.00 -24.41 -2.90
C ALA A 309 -7.13 -23.62 -3.88
N THR A 310 -7.76 -22.74 -4.67
CA THR A 310 -7.05 -21.86 -5.62
C THR A 310 -7.39 -20.40 -5.39
N GLY A 311 -6.41 -19.52 -5.66
CA GLY A 311 -6.59 -18.08 -5.64
C GLY A 311 -6.22 -17.45 -6.97
N THR A 312 -6.92 -16.39 -7.37
CA THR A 312 -6.56 -15.56 -8.52
C THR A 312 -6.56 -14.09 -8.14
N HIS A 313 -5.58 -13.36 -8.67
CA HIS A 313 -5.54 -11.90 -8.56
C HIS A 313 -5.31 -11.28 -9.93
N ASN A 314 -6.09 -10.25 -10.26
CA ASN A 314 -5.95 -9.49 -11.50
C ASN A 314 -5.69 -8.02 -11.19
N LEU A 315 -4.48 -7.55 -11.56
CA LEU A 315 -4.11 -6.15 -11.59
C LEU A 315 -4.35 -5.60 -13.00
N VAL A 316 -5.10 -4.51 -13.12
CA VAL A 316 -5.27 -3.78 -14.39
C VAL A 316 -5.16 -2.28 -14.14
N GLY A 317 -4.26 -1.61 -14.84
CA GLY A 317 -4.05 -0.17 -14.76
C GLY A 317 -4.72 0.61 -15.89
N GLY A 318 -5.02 1.89 -15.65
CA GLY A 318 -5.60 2.79 -16.67
C GLY A 318 -7.13 2.76 -16.74
N ASN A 319 -7.80 2.20 -15.75
CA ASN A 319 -9.25 2.13 -15.66
C ASN A 319 -9.87 3.52 -15.43
N SER A 320 -11.15 3.66 -15.78
CA SER A 320 -11.91 4.92 -15.58
C SER A 320 -12.04 5.31 -14.10
N ALA A 321 -12.12 4.32 -13.21
CA ALA A 321 -12.19 4.47 -11.76
C ALA A 321 -11.38 3.38 -11.07
N SER A 322 -11.00 3.62 -9.81
CA SER A 322 -10.47 2.56 -8.94
C SER A 322 -11.58 1.59 -8.57
N LEU A 323 -11.27 0.30 -8.53
CA LEU A 323 -12.20 -0.72 -8.09
C LEU A 323 -11.41 -1.91 -7.53
N ARG A 324 -11.73 -2.31 -6.29
CA ARG A 324 -11.35 -3.61 -5.74
C ARG A 324 -12.56 -4.51 -5.65
N ARG A 325 -12.46 -5.66 -6.29
CA ARG A 325 -13.50 -6.68 -6.25
C ARG A 325 -12.98 -7.94 -5.60
N ILE A 326 -13.83 -8.59 -4.82
CA ILE A 326 -13.56 -9.90 -4.23
C ILE A 326 -14.72 -10.85 -4.48
N HIS A 327 -14.39 -12.13 -4.72
CA HIS A 327 -15.35 -13.23 -4.76
C HIS A 327 -14.71 -14.46 -4.12
N ILE A 328 -15.33 -15.00 -3.09
CA ILE A 328 -14.86 -16.15 -2.32
C ILE A 328 -15.94 -17.21 -2.36
N THR A 329 -15.60 -18.41 -2.86
CA THR A 329 -16.50 -19.55 -2.88
C THR A 329 -16.05 -20.54 -1.82
N GLY A 330 -16.94 -20.89 -0.92
CA GLY A 330 -16.75 -21.91 0.10
C GLY A 330 -17.68 -23.10 -0.08
N THR A 331 -17.53 -24.12 0.78
CA THR A 331 -18.30 -25.36 0.71
C THR A 331 -19.78 -25.22 1.10
N LYS A 332 -20.16 -24.11 1.76
CA LYS A 332 -21.52 -23.83 2.23
C LYS A 332 -22.15 -22.57 1.63
N GLY A 333 -21.38 -21.79 0.88
CA GLY A 333 -21.84 -20.52 0.31
C GLY A 333 -20.70 -19.71 -0.26
N GLU A 334 -20.99 -18.46 -0.59
CA GLU A 334 -20.05 -17.55 -1.22
C GLU A 334 -20.15 -16.13 -0.62
N ILE A 335 -19.06 -15.37 -0.69
CA ILE A 335 -19.02 -13.95 -0.36
C ILE A 335 -18.48 -13.20 -1.58
N TYR A 336 -19.17 -12.14 -1.99
CA TYR A 336 -18.70 -11.28 -3.08
C TYR A 336 -19.05 -9.81 -2.85
N GLY A 337 -18.23 -8.91 -3.34
CA GLY A 337 -18.47 -7.47 -3.18
C GLY A 337 -17.42 -6.58 -3.80
N ASN A 338 -17.70 -5.28 -3.71
CA ASN A 338 -16.83 -4.20 -4.18
C ASN A 338 -16.44 -3.31 -3.00
N PHE A 339 -15.16 -3.13 -2.81
CA PHE A 339 -14.61 -2.33 -1.71
C PHE A 339 -15.08 -0.87 -1.78
N GLU A 340 -15.06 -0.27 -2.96
CA GLU A 340 -15.41 1.13 -3.18
C GLU A 340 -16.91 1.42 -2.95
N GLU A 341 -17.75 0.39 -3.04
CA GLU A 341 -19.18 0.48 -2.73
C GLU A 341 -19.47 0.27 -1.24
N SER A 342 -18.45 -0.12 -0.44
CA SER A 342 -18.58 -0.46 0.98
C SER A 342 -19.64 -1.52 1.26
N LYS A 343 -19.83 -2.44 0.32
CA LYS A 343 -20.85 -3.49 0.37
C LYS A 343 -20.29 -4.84 -0.05
N PHE A 344 -20.73 -5.87 0.69
CA PHE A 344 -20.56 -7.24 0.25
C PHE A 344 -21.83 -8.06 0.49
N TYR A 345 -21.91 -9.18 -0.18
CA TYR A 345 -23.04 -10.10 -0.13
C TYR A 345 -22.55 -11.45 0.38
N VAL A 346 -23.33 -12.07 1.24
CA VAL A 346 -23.16 -13.47 1.67
C VAL A 346 -24.30 -14.27 1.06
N SER A 347 -23.97 -15.20 0.17
CA SER A 347 -24.95 -16.03 -0.52
C SER A 347 -24.77 -17.49 -0.07
N LYS A 348 -25.85 -18.14 0.38
CA LYS A 348 -25.86 -19.51 0.88
C LYS A 348 -26.79 -20.39 0.06
N ILE A 349 -26.44 -21.65 -0.03
CA ILE A 349 -27.31 -22.67 -0.61
C ILE A 349 -28.55 -22.80 0.27
N HIS A 350 -29.74 -22.77 -0.33
CA HIS A 350 -30.98 -22.96 0.43
C HIS A 350 -31.08 -24.41 0.95
N PRO A 351 -31.38 -24.63 2.25
CA PRO A 351 -31.30 -25.96 2.83
C PRO A 351 -32.38 -26.95 2.36
N THR A 352 -33.50 -26.44 1.81
CA THR A 352 -34.69 -27.27 1.49
C THR A 352 -35.18 -27.19 0.05
N THR A 353 -34.75 -26.18 -0.72
CA THR A 353 -35.15 -26.00 -2.14
C THR A 353 -33.94 -25.92 -3.04
N THR A 354 -34.08 -26.33 -4.32
CA THR A 354 -33.00 -26.31 -5.32
C THR A 354 -32.97 -25.00 -6.14
N ASP A 355 -34.03 -24.20 -6.09
CA ASP A 355 -34.21 -23.05 -6.97
C ASP A 355 -33.95 -21.69 -6.29
N GLU A 356 -33.79 -21.69 -4.98
CA GLU A 356 -33.59 -20.45 -4.21
C GLU A 356 -32.28 -20.46 -3.48
N LYS A 357 -31.64 -19.30 -3.43
CA LYS A 357 -30.47 -19.00 -2.59
C LYS A 357 -30.86 -17.98 -1.52
N ILE A 358 -30.22 -18.05 -0.38
CA ILE A 358 -30.33 -17.04 0.67
C ILE A 358 -29.22 -16.02 0.43
N VAL A 359 -29.57 -14.76 0.24
CA VAL A 359 -28.59 -13.67 0.05
C VAL A 359 -28.79 -12.63 1.13
N GLU A 360 -27.73 -12.36 1.89
CA GLU A 360 -27.62 -11.26 2.84
C GLU A 360 -26.79 -10.15 2.20
N GLU A 361 -27.32 -8.92 2.11
CA GLU A 361 -26.53 -7.74 1.77
C GLU A 361 -25.98 -7.15 3.07
N VAL A 362 -24.67 -6.95 3.13
CA VAL A 362 -23.98 -6.27 4.22
C VAL A 362 -23.56 -4.87 3.73
N ASP A 363 -24.34 -3.87 4.08
CA ASP A 363 -24.06 -2.45 3.81
C ASP A 363 -23.35 -1.84 5.01
N LEU A 364 -22.08 -1.52 4.83
CA LEU A 364 -21.23 -1.03 5.93
C LEU A 364 -21.43 0.46 6.23
N LYS A 365 -22.15 1.19 5.36
CA LYS A 365 -22.42 2.64 5.49
C LYS A 365 -21.17 3.49 5.74
N VAL A 366 -20.03 3.05 5.21
CA VAL A 366 -18.77 3.77 5.34
C VAL A 366 -18.77 4.94 4.37
N THR A 367 -18.42 6.11 4.86
CA THR A 367 -18.28 7.35 4.08
C THR A 367 -16.87 7.87 4.17
N GLY A 368 -16.45 8.70 3.20
CA GLY A 368 -15.14 9.33 3.17
C GLY A 368 -14.20 8.73 2.13
N ASP A 369 -12.89 8.95 2.32
CA ASP A 369 -11.86 8.49 1.38
C ASP A 369 -11.64 6.97 1.49
N MET A 370 -12.27 6.22 0.59
CA MET A 370 -12.08 4.77 0.49
C MET A 370 -10.78 4.38 -0.20
N VAL A 371 -10.22 5.27 -1.03
CA VAL A 371 -9.04 4.98 -1.86
C VAL A 371 -7.73 5.25 -1.12
N GLY A 372 -7.79 5.97 -0.01
CA GLY A 372 -6.63 6.32 0.81
C GLY A 372 -5.75 7.43 0.22
N ALA A 373 -6.24 8.16 -0.80
CA ALA A 373 -5.51 9.28 -1.36
C ALA A 373 -5.19 10.35 -0.32
N TYR A 374 -6.11 10.57 0.60
CA TYR A 374 -5.99 11.53 1.70
C TYR A 374 -5.91 10.87 3.08
N GLY A 375 -5.68 9.55 3.14
CA GLY A 375 -5.42 8.82 4.38
C GLY A 375 -6.64 8.23 5.07
N GLY A 376 -7.72 8.01 4.36
CA GLY A 376 -8.95 7.48 4.97
C GLY A 376 -9.05 5.97 4.99
N HIS A 377 -8.92 5.32 3.86
CA HIS A 377 -9.25 3.89 3.67
C HIS A 377 -10.49 3.45 4.47
N GLY A 378 -11.54 4.30 4.48
CA GLY A 378 -12.73 4.04 5.30
C GLY A 378 -12.44 3.93 6.81
N GLY A 379 -11.48 4.68 7.34
CA GLY A 379 -11.05 4.66 8.74
C GLY A 379 -10.03 3.56 9.07
N GLY A 380 -9.51 2.83 8.08
CA GLY A 380 -8.53 1.75 8.28
C GLY A 380 -7.21 2.25 8.84
N ASP A 381 -6.75 3.42 8.42
CA ASP A 381 -5.47 4.00 8.85
C ASP A 381 -5.45 4.28 10.37
N GLU A 382 -6.51 4.85 10.91
CA GLU A 382 -6.61 5.13 12.35
C GLU A 382 -6.69 3.83 13.17
N ARG A 383 -7.50 2.85 12.71
CA ARG A 383 -7.60 1.54 13.39
C ARG A 383 -6.27 0.78 13.38
N LEU A 384 -5.53 0.84 12.28
CA LEU A 384 -4.19 0.26 12.18
C LEU A 384 -3.23 0.89 13.20
N ALA A 385 -3.20 2.22 13.27
CA ALA A 385 -2.33 2.93 14.22
C ALA A 385 -2.72 2.64 15.68
N ALA A 386 -4.01 2.55 16.00
CA ALA A 386 -4.48 2.20 17.33
C ALA A 386 -4.14 0.73 17.70
N ASP A 387 -4.30 -0.21 16.76
CA ASP A 387 -3.95 -1.62 16.98
C ASP A 387 -2.43 -1.81 17.14
N PHE A 388 -1.63 -1.01 16.43
CA PHE A 388 -0.18 -0.98 16.64
C PHE A 388 0.19 -0.59 18.09
N VAL A 389 -0.50 0.40 18.67
CA VAL A 389 -0.30 0.77 20.08
C VAL A 389 -0.63 -0.42 20.99
N SER A 390 -1.74 -1.10 20.78
CA SER A 390 -2.12 -2.31 21.54
C SER A 390 -1.11 -3.45 21.36
N PHE A 391 -0.63 -3.65 20.13
CA PHE A 391 0.40 -4.63 19.83
C PHE A 391 1.72 -4.37 20.59
N VAL A 392 2.19 -3.11 20.58
CA VAL A 392 3.41 -2.70 21.33
C VAL A 392 3.21 -2.88 22.83
N ARG A 393 2.05 -2.55 23.37
CA ARG A 393 1.72 -2.77 24.79
C ARG A 393 1.66 -4.25 25.20
N GLY A 394 1.60 -5.17 24.22
CA GLY A 394 1.43 -6.60 24.48
C GLY A 394 -0.01 -6.96 24.84
N GLU A 395 -0.96 -6.11 24.51
CA GLU A 395 -2.39 -6.40 24.59
C GLU A 395 -2.79 -7.39 23.47
N LYS A 396 -3.97 -8.01 23.60
CA LYS A 396 -4.46 -8.90 22.56
C LYS A 396 -4.69 -8.10 21.27
N PRO A 397 -3.96 -8.39 20.19
CA PRO A 397 -4.15 -7.66 18.93
C PRO A 397 -5.50 -8.00 18.29
N SER A 398 -5.96 -7.13 17.40
CA SER A 398 -7.16 -7.39 16.62
C SER A 398 -6.95 -8.52 15.61
N LEU A 399 -8.06 -9.01 15.04
CA LEU A 399 -8.02 -10.02 13.96
C LEU A 399 -7.23 -9.50 12.73
N ALA A 400 -7.15 -8.17 12.55
CA ALA A 400 -6.45 -7.50 11.44
C ALA A 400 -4.94 -7.34 11.67
N CYS A 401 -4.44 -7.51 12.89
CA CYS A 401 -3.02 -7.29 13.23
C CYS A 401 -2.10 -8.06 12.27
N THR A 402 -1.09 -7.35 11.79
CA THR A 402 -0.18 -7.87 10.78
C THR A 402 1.25 -7.82 11.30
N SER A 403 1.67 -8.81 12.07
CA SER A 403 3.09 -8.92 12.42
C SER A 403 3.93 -9.10 11.15
N ILE A 404 5.21 -8.75 11.22
CA ILE A 404 6.14 -8.97 10.10
C ILE A 404 6.15 -10.45 9.67
N PHE A 405 5.98 -11.38 10.60
CA PHE A 405 5.96 -12.82 10.34
C PHE A 405 4.73 -13.22 9.51
N ASP A 406 3.58 -12.62 9.77
CA ASP A 406 2.34 -12.88 9.03
C ASP A 406 2.40 -12.33 7.59
N SER A 407 3.22 -11.29 7.37
CA SER A 407 3.38 -10.65 6.06
C SER A 407 4.33 -11.38 5.11
N VAL A 408 5.15 -12.32 5.60
CA VAL A 408 6.15 -13.05 4.80
C VAL A 408 5.50 -13.78 3.63
N ALA A 409 4.41 -14.51 3.87
CA ALA A 409 3.77 -15.31 2.83
C ALA A 409 3.26 -14.44 1.66
N GLY A 410 2.64 -13.29 1.97
CA GLY A 410 2.14 -12.35 0.96
C GLY A 410 3.26 -11.77 0.09
N HIS A 411 4.33 -11.28 0.73
CA HIS A 411 5.49 -10.71 0.00
C HIS A 411 6.21 -11.76 -0.86
N LEU A 412 6.46 -12.94 -0.30
CA LEU A 412 7.08 -14.05 -1.03
C LEU A 412 6.24 -14.44 -2.26
N CYS A 413 4.91 -14.48 -2.12
CA CYS A 413 4.02 -14.74 -3.24
C CYS A 413 4.15 -13.69 -4.35
N VAL A 414 4.31 -12.41 -4.00
CA VAL A 414 4.51 -11.34 -4.98
C VAL A 414 5.85 -11.51 -5.72
N TYR A 415 6.95 -11.74 -5.01
CA TYR A 415 8.25 -11.95 -5.65
C TYR A 415 8.24 -13.14 -6.60
N LEU A 416 7.61 -14.23 -6.20
CA LEU A 416 7.49 -15.44 -7.01
C LEU A 416 6.54 -15.25 -8.20
N ALA A 417 5.50 -14.43 -8.07
CA ALA A 417 4.64 -14.06 -9.19
C ALA A 417 5.40 -13.25 -10.25
N ASP A 418 6.21 -12.29 -9.84
CA ASP A 418 7.06 -11.54 -10.77
C ASP A 418 8.10 -12.43 -11.43
N LYS A 419 8.75 -13.30 -10.67
CA LYS A 419 9.69 -14.30 -11.21
C LYS A 419 9.01 -15.25 -12.21
N SER A 420 7.78 -15.69 -11.93
CA SER A 420 6.99 -16.50 -12.87
C SER A 420 6.72 -15.74 -14.17
N ARG A 421 6.26 -14.50 -14.07
CA ARG A 421 6.00 -13.61 -15.22
C ARG A 421 7.24 -13.44 -16.09
N GLU A 422 8.39 -13.17 -15.48
CA GLU A 422 9.68 -12.99 -16.19
C GLU A 422 10.18 -14.26 -16.86
N ASN A 423 9.78 -15.42 -16.35
CA ASN A 423 10.10 -16.73 -16.91
C ASN A 423 8.93 -17.32 -17.73
N GLY A 424 8.16 -16.48 -18.43
CA GLY A 424 7.13 -16.93 -19.35
C GLY A 424 5.96 -17.67 -18.71
N GLY A 425 5.64 -17.36 -17.45
CA GLY A 425 4.53 -17.97 -16.71
C GLY A 425 4.88 -19.30 -16.04
N MET A 426 6.13 -19.70 -16.02
CA MET A 426 6.55 -20.94 -15.35
C MET A 426 6.20 -20.92 -13.87
N PRO A 427 5.48 -21.94 -13.36
CA PRO A 427 5.08 -22.00 -11.97
C PRO A 427 6.29 -21.99 -11.02
N GLN A 428 6.20 -21.20 -9.97
CA GLN A 428 7.20 -21.08 -8.91
C GLN A 428 6.69 -21.78 -7.64
N LYS A 429 7.56 -22.57 -7.00
CA LYS A 429 7.24 -23.22 -5.72
C LYS A 429 7.39 -22.20 -4.58
N VAL A 430 6.41 -22.14 -3.69
CA VAL A 430 6.45 -21.32 -2.46
C VAL A 430 7.11 -22.15 -1.36
N ILE A 431 8.14 -21.60 -0.70
CA ILE A 431 8.84 -22.19 0.45
C ILE A 431 8.86 -21.14 1.56
N LEU A 432 7.94 -21.27 2.53
CA LEU A 432 7.81 -20.37 3.69
C LEU A 432 8.85 -20.66 4.77
#